data_1948f565be1adbb5d68a1a11fe9bcabe
#
_entry.id   1948f565be1adbb5d68a1a11fe9bcabe
#
_cell.length_a   1.000
_cell.length_b   1.000
_cell.length_c   1.000
_cell.angle_alpha   90.00
_cell.angle_beta   90.00
_cell.angle_gamma   90.00
#
_symmetry.space_group_name_H-M   'P 1'
#
loop_
_entity.id
_entity.type
_entity.pdbx_description
1 polymer ?
#
loop_
_entity_poly.entity_id
_entity_poly.type
_entity_poly.pdbx_seq_one_letter_code
_entity_poly.pdbx_strand_id
1 'polypeptide(L)'
;MRQEYPYILGESARDLPDAMSVINEKTGNKFIVIIDEWDVLIRDESENTEIQEEYIGFLRRMFKGTEPTKFIGLAFLTGILPIKKLKTQSALNNFSEFTMLDARIFSEYMGFTEREVYDLCRKYNRDFEKVKKWYDGYLLEEYQVYNPEAVVEVLTWNKYQSYWSETGSYESVVPMINMDFDGLKEAIIEMLSGNSIAVDVTTFQNDLVNFSCRDDVLTYLIHLGYLGYDQVYHKAFVPNEELRQELSKAVRRKME
;
A
#
# COMPACT_ATOMS: atom_id res chain seq x y z
N MET A 1 -28.36 -5.05 -2.51
CA MET A 1 -28.76 -6.34 -3.12
C MET A 1 -30.21 -6.75 -2.79
N ARG A 2 -30.59 -6.97 -1.51
CA ARG A 2 -31.99 -7.40 -1.21
C ARG A 2 -33.07 -6.43 -1.67
N GLN A 3 -32.83 -5.12 -1.61
CA GLN A 3 -33.76 -4.11 -2.12
C GLN A 3 -33.85 -4.09 -3.64
N GLU A 4 -32.76 -4.43 -4.33
CA GLU A 4 -32.69 -4.41 -5.80
C GLU A 4 -33.16 -5.73 -6.42
N TYR A 5 -33.00 -6.82 -5.69
CA TYR A 5 -33.40 -8.19 -6.10
C TYR A 5 -34.36 -8.84 -5.09
N PRO A 6 -35.51 -8.20 -4.75
CA PRO A 6 -36.37 -8.67 -3.67
C PRO A 6 -37.03 -10.02 -3.96
N TYR A 7 -37.22 -10.38 -5.22
CA TYR A 7 -37.83 -11.63 -5.64
C TYR A 7 -36.82 -12.78 -5.88
N ILE A 8 -35.53 -12.44 -5.90
CA ILE A 8 -34.45 -13.39 -6.14
C ILE A 8 -33.79 -13.81 -4.85
N LEU A 9 -33.50 -12.85 -3.97
CA LEU A 9 -32.88 -13.05 -2.67
C LEU A 9 -33.95 -13.25 -1.60
N GLY A 10 -34.40 -14.50 -1.43
CA GLY A 10 -35.19 -14.90 -0.27
C GLY A 10 -34.35 -14.94 1.03
N GLU A 11 -34.89 -15.56 2.06
CA GLU A 11 -34.17 -15.76 3.36
C GLU A 11 -32.96 -16.70 3.24
N SER A 12 -32.80 -17.38 2.10
CA SER A 12 -31.79 -18.42 1.87
C SER A 12 -30.35 -17.92 1.65
N ALA A 13 -30.15 -16.66 1.29
CA ALA A 13 -28.81 -16.12 1.11
C ALA A 13 -28.17 -15.81 2.47
N ARG A 14 -27.17 -16.60 2.87
CA ARG A 14 -26.51 -16.56 4.17
C ARG A 14 -25.50 -15.43 4.27
N ASP A 15 -24.74 -15.22 3.21
CA ASP A 15 -23.70 -14.20 3.12
C ASP A 15 -23.64 -13.56 1.73
N LEU A 16 -22.68 -12.67 1.52
CA LEU A 16 -22.53 -11.95 0.25
C LEU A 16 -22.18 -12.87 -0.93
N PRO A 17 -21.24 -13.82 -0.84
CA PRO A 17 -20.98 -14.80 -1.91
C PRO A 17 -22.22 -15.59 -2.31
N ASP A 18 -22.99 -16.10 -1.34
CA ASP A 18 -24.24 -16.82 -1.61
C ASP A 18 -25.25 -15.94 -2.36
N ALA A 19 -25.42 -14.69 -1.94
CA ALA A 19 -26.31 -13.75 -2.59
C ALA A 19 -25.91 -13.49 -4.05
N MET A 20 -24.61 -13.30 -4.30
CA MET A 20 -24.08 -13.09 -5.64
C MET A 20 -24.28 -14.32 -6.54
N SER A 21 -24.05 -15.52 -6.00
CA SER A 21 -24.28 -16.79 -6.72
C SER A 21 -25.75 -16.93 -7.12
N VAL A 22 -26.69 -16.72 -6.19
CA VAL A 22 -28.14 -16.84 -6.45
C VAL A 22 -28.60 -15.82 -7.50
N ILE A 23 -28.11 -14.59 -7.46
CA ILE A 23 -28.44 -13.58 -8.47
C ILE A 23 -27.90 -13.99 -9.83
N ASN A 24 -26.64 -14.45 -9.90
CA ASN A 24 -26.03 -14.91 -11.15
C ASN A 24 -26.80 -16.10 -11.75
N GLU A 25 -27.18 -17.09 -10.95
CA GLU A 25 -27.97 -18.24 -11.41
C GLU A 25 -29.30 -17.83 -12.03
N LYS A 26 -29.95 -16.81 -11.50
CA LYS A 26 -31.27 -16.34 -11.97
C LYS A 26 -31.20 -15.34 -13.12
N THR A 27 -30.13 -14.55 -13.20
CA THR A 27 -30.05 -13.43 -14.16
C THR A 27 -28.97 -13.60 -15.22
N GLY A 28 -27.99 -14.47 -14.99
CA GLY A 28 -26.77 -14.59 -15.81
C GLY A 28 -25.77 -13.44 -15.59
N ASN A 29 -26.09 -12.45 -14.76
CA ASN A 29 -25.24 -11.29 -14.53
C ASN A 29 -24.02 -11.66 -13.68
N LYS A 30 -22.85 -11.11 -14.04
CA LYS A 30 -21.63 -11.18 -13.25
C LYS A 30 -21.39 -9.87 -12.52
N PHE A 31 -20.69 -9.96 -11.39
CA PHE A 31 -20.36 -8.83 -10.54
C PHE A 31 -18.93 -8.35 -10.81
N ILE A 32 -18.74 -7.05 -10.73
CA ILE A 32 -17.44 -6.42 -10.53
C ILE A 32 -17.35 -6.10 -9.04
N VAL A 33 -16.32 -6.64 -8.39
CA VAL A 33 -16.08 -6.43 -6.95
C VAL A 33 -14.91 -5.49 -6.79
N ILE A 34 -15.13 -4.37 -6.10
CA ILE A 34 -14.08 -3.40 -5.76
C ILE A 34 -14.03 -3.33 -4.23
N ILE A 35 -12.87 -3.61 -3.67
CA ILE A 35 -12.59 -3.48 -2.23
C ILE A 35 -11.45 -2.50 -2.08
N ASP A 36 -11.74 -1.36 -1.46
CA ASP A 36 -10.73 -0.39 -1.06
C ASP A 36 -10.21 -0.71 0.35
N GLU A 37 -8.92 -0.52 0.57
CA GLU A 37 -8.23 -0.85 1.83
C GLU A 37 -8.51 -2.29 2.32
N TRP A 38 -8.33 -3.29 1.45
CA TRP A 38 -8.59 -4.69 1.80
C TRP A 38 -7.85 -5.15 3.06
N ASP A 39 -6.73 -4.51 3.39
CA ASP A 39 -5.82 -4.86 4.46
C ASP A 39 -6.07 -4.10 5.77
N VAL A 40 -7.10 -3.23 5.83
CA VAL A 40 -7.40 -2.41 7.01
C VAL A 40 -7.54 -3.26 8.29
N LEU A 41 -8.28 -4.36 8.23
CA LEU A 41 -8.45 -5.26 9.39
C LEU A 41 -7.16 -5.99 9.78
N ILE A 42 -6.26 -6.21 8.82
CA ILE A 42 -4.95 -6.82 9.09
C ILE A 42 -4.04 -5.83 9.81
N ARG A 43 -4.09 -4.54 9.42
CA ARG A 43 -3.26 -3.47 10.00
C ARG A 43 -3.78 -2.99 11.35
N ASP A 44 -5.07 -2.68 11.43
CA ASP A 44 -5.66 -2.01 12.59
C ASP A 44 -5.98 -2.99 13.73
N GLU A 45 -6.30 -4.25 13.40
CA GLU A 45 -6.60 -5.31 14.35
C GLU A 45 -5.45 -6.34 14.43
N SER A 46 -4.19 -5.86 14.42
CA SER A 46 -2.99 -6.72 14.33
C SER A 46 -2.87 -7.74 15.48
N GLU A 47 -3.41 -7.44 16.66
CA GLU A 47 -3.44 -8.33 17.83
C GLU A 47 -4.65 -9.25 17.87
N ASN A 48 -5.71 -8.97 17.10
CA ASN A 48 -6.96 -9.73 17.10
C ASN A 48 -6.97 -10.80 16.00
N THR A 49 -6.32 -11.91 16.28
CA THR A 49 -6.18 -13.04 15.33
C THR A 49 -7.52 -13.64 14.92
N GLU A 50 -8.54 -13.64 15.79
CA GLU A 50 -9.86 -14.19 15.51
C GLU A 50 -10.58 -13.40 14.41
N ILE A 51 -10.61 -12.07 14.51
CA ILE A 51 -11.20 -11.19 13.49
C ILE A 51 -10.42 -11.32 12.17
N GLN A 52 -9.09 -11.38 12.22
CA GLN A 52 -8.28 -11.56 11.02
C GLN A 52 -8.57 -12.88 10.32
N GLU A 53 -8.67 -13.98 11.07
CA GLU A 53 -8.98 -15.31 10.51
C GLU A 53 -10.38 -15.36 9.91
N GLU A 54 -11.38 -14.75 10.55
CA GLU A 54 -12.75 -14.65 10.04
C GLU A 54 -12.77 -13.85 8.71
N TYR A 55 -12.09 -12.72 8.68
CA TYR A 55 -11.99 -11.88 7.49
C TYR A 55 -11.26 -12.58 6.33
N ILE A 56 -10.13 -13.20 6.60
CA ILE A 56 -9.41 -14.01 5.61
C ILE A 56 -10.28 -15.17 5.11
N GLY A 57 -11.03 -15.80 6.01
CA GLY A 57 -12.01 -16.83 5.67
C GLY A 57 -13.11 -16.31 4.73
N PHE A 58 -13.61 -15.09 4.97
CA PHE A 58 -14.55 -14.40 4.10
C PHE A 58 -13.95 -14.14 2.71
N LEU A 59 -12.75 -13.56 2.63
CA LEU A 59 -12.07 -13.30 1.35
C LEU A 59 -11.82 -14.60 0.56
N ARG A 60 -11.49 -15.68 1.24
CA ARG A 60 -11.35 -16.99 0.61
C ARG A 60 -12.66 -17.47 -0.01
N ARG A 61 -13.77 -17.41 0.72
CA ARG A 61 -15.10 -17.81 0.18
C ARG A 61 -15.49 -16.93 -0.99
N MET A 62 -15.15 -15.64 -0.94
CA MET A 62 -15.47 -14.67 -1.97
C MET A 62 -14.70 -14.92 -3.26
N PHE A 63 -13.40 -15.27 -3.18
CA PHE A 63 -12.52 -15.21 -4.35
C PHE A 63 -11.86 -16.53 -4.73
N LYS A 64 -11.80 -17.54 -3.85
CA LYS A 64 -11.02 -18.75 -4.10
C LYS A 64 -11.89 -19.90 -4.59
N GLY A 65 -11.35 -20.68 -5.55
CA GLY A 65 -12.02 -21.84 -6.11
C GLY A 65 -12.73 -21.53 -7.42
N THR A 66 -13.49 -22.51 -7.92
CA THR A 66 -14.19 -22.41 -9.21
C THR A 66 -15.56 -21.72 -9.09
N GLU A 67 -16.22 -21.80 -7.94
CA GLU A 67 -17.54 -21.19 -7.75
C GLU A 67 -17.54 -19.68 -7.93
N PRO A 68 -16.63 -18.88 -7.32
CA PRO A 68 -16.60 -17.44 -7.53
C PRO A 68 -16.43 -17.04 -9.00
N THR A 69 -15.75 -17.82 -9.84
CA THR A 69 -15.55 -17.49 -11.26
C THR A 69 -16.85 -17.51 -12.08
N LYS A 70 -17.91 -18.12 -11.55
CA LYS A 70 -19.23 -18.14 -12.20
C LYS A 70 -19.89 -16.77 -12.10
N PHE A 71 -19.84 -16.14 -10.92
CA PHE A 71 -20.54 -14.90 -10.63
C PHE A 71 -19.65 -13.65 -10.54
N ILE A 72 -18.34 -13.79 -10.39
CA ILE A 72 -17.40 -12.65 -10.43
C ILE A 72 -16.80 -12.54 -11.82
N GLY A 73 -16.97 -11.38 -12.47
CA GLY A 73 -16.36 -11.03 -13.74
C GLY A 73 -14.99 -10.37 -13.57
N LEU A 74 -14.84 -9.56 -12.49
CA LEU A 74 -13.60 -8.88 -12.13
C LEU A 74 -13.60 -8.64 -10.62
N ALA A 75 -12.44 -8.76 -9.99
CA ALA A 75 -12.21 -8.30 -8.64
C ALA A 75 -10.98 -7.38 -8.62
N PHE A 76 -11.12 -6.19 -8.02
CA PHE A 76 -10.05 -5.20 -7.86
C PHE A 76 -9.98 -4.82 -6.39
N LEU A 77 -8.82 -5.07 -5.78
CA LEU A 77 -8.56 -4.79 -4.37
C LEU A 77 -7.42 -3.80 -4.28
N THR A 78 -7.62 -2.73 -3.52
CA THR A 78 -6.57 -1.77 -3.16
C THR A 78 -6.20 -1.93 -1.70
N GLY A 79 -4.97 -1.62 -1.37
CA GLY A 79 -4.43 -1.68 -0.02
C GLY A 79 -2.94 -1.38 0.00
N ILE A 80 -2.36 -1.27 1.18
CA ILE A 80 -0.94 -1.01 1.38
C ILE A 80 -0.15 -2.32 1.32
N LEU A 81 -0.69 -3.38 1.94
CA LEU A 81 0.03 -4.64 2.10
C LEU A 81 -0.16 -5.58 0.91
N PRO A 82 0.89 -6.29 0.47
CA PRO A 82 0.77 -7.29 -0.57
C PRO A 82 -0.06 -8.49 -0.10
N ILE A 83 -1.13 -8.82 -0.83
CA ILE A 83 -2.12 -9.83 -0.45
C ILE A 83 -1.55 -11.26 -0.46
N LYS A 84 -0.56 -11.53 -1.30
CA LYS A 84 0.07 -12.86 -1.42
C LYS A 84 0.98 -13.22 -0.25
N LYS A 85 1.38 -12.25 0.53
CA LYS A 85 2.30 -12.42 1.67
C LYS A 85 1.59 -12.68 3.00
N LEU A 86 0.27 -12.91 3.00
CA LEU A 86 -0.46 -13.29 4.22
C LEU A 86 0.03 -14.63 4.78
N LYS A 87 0.15 -14.75 6.11
CA LYS A 87 0.60 -15.93 6.89
C LYS A 87 0.03 -17.27 6.42
N THR A 88 -1.21 -17.29 5.97
CA THR A 88 -1.85 -18.51 5.50
C THR A 88 -1.48 -18.75 4.04
N GLN A 89 -0.46 -19.57 3.84
CA GLN A 89 -0.03 -20.01 2.51
C GLN A 89 -1.22 -20.30 1.60
N SER A 90 -1.22 -19.67 0.42
CA SER A 90 -2.23 -19.87 -0.63
C SER A 90 -3.65 -19.33 -0.40
N ALA A 91 -3.90 -18.43 0.56
CA ALA A 91 -5.25 -17.92 0.77
C ALA A 91 -5.83 -17.24 -0.47
N LEU A 92 -5.07 -16.33 -1.09
CA LEU A 92 -5.52 -15.46 -2.19
C LEU A 92 -4.46 -15.36 -3.31
N ASN A 93 -3.86 -16.48 -3.67
CA ASN A 93 -2.82 -16.56 -4.71
C ASN A 93 -3.32 -16.44 -6.15
N ASN A 94 -4.62 -16.30 -6.34
CA ASN A 94 -5.27 -16.15 -7.64
C ASN A 94 -5.34 -14.71 -8.16
N PHE A 95 -4.91 -13.73 -7.35
CA PHE A 95 -4.79 -12.34 -7.78
C PHE A 95 -3.47 -12.09 -8.52
N SER A 96 -3.51 -11.20 -9.53
CA SER A 96 -2.31 -10.49 -10.00
C SER A 96 -2.05 -9.35 -9.04
N GLU A 97 -0.82 -9.27 -8.52
CA GLU A 97 -0.45 -8.28 -7.51
C GLU A 97 0.49 -7.26 -8.12
N PHE A 98 0.25 -6.01 -7.78
CA PHE A 98 1.00 -4.83 -8.21
C PHE A 98 1.34 -4.01 -6.95
N THR A 99 2.60 -3.75 -6.73
CA THR A 99 3.08 -3.13 -5.49
C THR A 99 4.13 -2.07 -5.77
N MET A 100 4.58 -1.35 -4.74
CA MET A 100 5.73 -0.44 -4.85
C MET A 100 7.03 -1.15 -5.26
N LEU A 101 7.11 -2.48 -5.12
CA LEU A 101 8.26 -3.28 -5.55
C LEU A 101 8.12 -3.81 -6.99
N ASP A 102 6.91 -3.92 -7.52
CA ASP A 102 6.62 -4.48 -8.86
C ASP A 102 5.26 -3.92 -9.35
N ALA A 103 5.28 -2.72 -9.89
CA ALA A 103 4.08 -1.98 -10.29
C ALA A 103 3.58 -2.33 -11.70
N ARG A 104 4.47 -2.77 -12.60
CA ARG A 104 4.18 -3.17 -13.98
C ARG A 104 3.26 -2.18 -14.71
N ILE A 105 2.15 -2.69 -15.27
CA ILE A 105 1.18 -1.90 -16.05
C ILE A 105 0.45 -0.81 -15.27
N PHE A 106 0.54 -0.81 -13.92
CA PHE A 106 -0.08 0.21 -13.08
C PHE A 106 0.90 1.30 -12.62
N SER A 107 2.16 1.24 -13.03
CA SER A 107 3.20 2.20 -12.60
C SER A 107 2.80 3.67 -12.81
N GLU A 108 2.22 4.01 -13.96
CA GLU A 108 1.77 5.38 -14.25
C GLU A 108 0.51 5.83 -13.48
N TYR A 109 -0.19 4.88 -12.81
CA TYR A 109 -1.46 5.14 -12.11
C TYR A 109 -1.31 5.12 -10.58
N MET A 110 -0.13 4.85 -10.04
CA MET A 110 0.09 4.79 -8.58
C MET A 110 0.33 6.15 -7.94
N GLY A 111 0.39 7.21 -8.72
CA GLY A 111 0.58 8.58 -8.29
C GLY A 111 0.50 9.54 -9.46
N PHE A 112 0.84 10.81 -9.25
CA PHE A 112 1.06 11.72 -10.37
C PHE A 112 2.40 11.44 -11.03
N THR A 113 2.41 11.33 -12.36
CA THR A 113 3.65 11.24 -13.13
C THR A 113 4.40 12.59 -13.13
N GLU A 114 5.72 12.57 -13.35
CA GLU A 114 6.53 13.78 -13.45
C GLU A 114 5.96 14.77 -14.48
N ARG A 115 5.47 14.26 -15.61
CA ARG A 115 4.85 15.09 -16.66
C ARG A 115 3.60 15.79 -16.17
N GLU A 116 2.71 15.08 -15.49
CA GLU A 116 1.49 15.66 -14.91
C GLU A 116 1.82 16.73 -13.88
N VAL A 117 2.77 16.45 -12.98
CA VAL A 117 3.23 17.42 -11.98
C VAL A 117 3.83 18.66 -12.63
N TYR A 118 4.62 18.50 -13.68
CA TYR A 118 5.17 19.62 -14.44
C TYR A 118 4.07 20.50 -15.05
N ASP A 119 3.08 19.88 -15.70
CA ASP A 119 1.95 20.61 -16.31
C ASP A 119 1.08 21.29 -15.25
N LEU A 120 0.85 20.64 -14.12
CA LEU A 120 0.14 21.21 -12.98
C LEU A 120 0.90 22.38 -12.36
N CYS A 121 2.21 22.28 -12.17
CA CYS A 121 3.04 23.39 -11.68
C CYS A 121 2.95 24.62 -12.59
N ARG A 122 3.00 24.43 -13.90
CA ARG A 122 2.79 25.52 -14.87
C ARG A 122 1.39 26.14 -14.75
N LYS A 123 0.36 25.31 -14.66
CA LYS A 123 -1.04 25.75 -14.56
C LYS A 123 -1.30 26.58 -13.29
N TYR A 124 -0.71 26.16 -12.16
CA TYR A 124 -0.91 26.79 -10.86
C TYR A 124 0.19 27.78 -10.48
N ASN A 125 1.11 28.08 -11.40
CA ASN A 125 2.26 28.98 -11.20
C ASN A 125 3.09 28.58 -9.96
N ARG A 126 3.54 27.31 -9.94
CA ARG A 126 4.43 26.76 -8.92
C ARG A 126 5.80 26.43 -9.49
N ASP A 127 6.81 26.49 -8.64
CA ASP A 127 8.18 26.13 -8.98
C ASP A 127 8.32 24.59 -9.05
N PHE A 128 8.44 24.07 -10.26
CA PHE A 128 8.55 22.62 -10.50
C PHE A 128 9.80 22.01 -9.85
N GLU A 129 10.97 22.66 -9.95
CA GLU A 129 12.21 22.13 -9.37
C GLU A 129 12.12 22.01 -7.85
N LYS A 130 11.39 22.94 -7.23
CA LYS A 130 11.15 22.91 -5.80
C LYS A 130 10.15 21.82 -5.42
N VAL A 131 9.08 21.63 -6.20
CA VAL A 131 8.12 20.52 -6.02
C VAL A 131 8.86 19.18 -6.19
N LYS A 132 9.68 19.04 -7.21
CA LYS A 132 10.50 17.86 -7.46
C LYS A 132 11.40 17.53 -6.27
N LYS A 133 12.16 18.47 -5.78
CA LYS A 133 13.05 18.28 -4.62
C LYS A 133 12.29 17.77 -3.38
N TRP A 134 11.06 18.24 -3.18
CA TRP A 134 10.31 17.95 -1.97
C TRP A 134 9.51 16.65 -2.05
N TYR A 135 9.01 16.25 -3.22
CA TYR A 135 7.96 15.23 -3.33
C TYR A 135 8.21 14.16 -4.38
N ASP A 136 9.31 14.23 -5.14
CA ASP A 136 9.72 13.19 -6.11
C ASP A 136 10.36 11.99 -5.40
N GLY A 137 10.78 10.99 -6.17
CA GLY A 137 11.71 9.95 -5.74
C GLY A 137 11.16 8.54 -5.74
N TYR A 138 10.02 8.30 -6.36
CA TYR A 138 9.53 6.94 -6.60
C TYR A 138 9.64 6.61 -8.09
N LEU A 139 10.58 5.74 -8.43
CA LEU A 139 10.71 5.20 -9.78
C LEU A 139 9.99 3.86 -9.85
N LEU A 140 8.84 3.82 -10.52
CA LEU A 140 8.06 2.62 -10.79
C LEU A 140 8.15 2.29 -12.28
N GLU A 141 8.86 1.23 -12.61
CA GLU A 141 9.29 0.92 -13.98
C GLU A 141 10.04 2.12 -14.60
N GLU A 142 9.50 2.72 -15.67
CA GLU A 142 10.05 3.93 -16.31
C GLU A 142 9.45 5.25 -15.79
N TYR A 143 8.47 5.22 -14.89
CA TYR A 143 7.74 6.41 -14.44
C TYR A 143 8.27 6.93 -13.11
N GLN A 144 8.64 8.21 -13.10
CA GLN A 144 8.79 8.97 -11.86
C GLN A 144 7.39 9.35 -11.39
N VAL A 145 7.03 8.92 -10.18
CA VAL A 145 5.71 9.18 -9.60
C VAL A 145 5.82 9.95 -8.28
N TYR A 146 4.83 10.76 -8.02
CA TYR A 146 4.73 11.67 -6.87
C TYR A 146 3.50 11.32 -6.05
N ASN A 147 3.59 11.48 -4.74
CA ASN A 147 2.45 11.32 -3.84
C ASN A 147 1.35 12.33 -4.20
N PRO A 148 0.12 11.87 -4.50
CA PRO A 148 -0.97 12.75 -4.91
C PRO A 148 -1.35 13.79 -3.86
N GLU A 149 -1.39 13.43 -2.59
CA GLU A 149 -1.73 14.33 -1.49
C GLU A 149 -0.73 15.49 -1.41
N ALA A 150 0.56 15.18 -1.34
CA ALA A 150 1.60 16.21 -1.28
C ALA A 150 1.59 17.15 -2.49
N VAL A 151 1.33 16.62 -3.68
CA VAL A 151 1.20 17.43 -4.90
C VAL A 151 -0.01 18.36 -4.82
N VAL A 152 -1.19 17.85 -4.45
CA VAL A 152 -2.41 18.67 -4.33
C VAL A 152 -2.24 19.78 -3.28
N GLU A 153 -1.66 19.45 -2.13
CA GLU A 153 -1.44 20.38 -1.04
C GLU A 153 -0.46 21.51 -1.42
N VAL A 154 0.69 21.17 -2.00
CA VAL A 154 1.66 22.21 -2.43
C VAL A 154 1.11 23.08 -3.56
N LEU A 155 0.35 22.53 -4.49
CA LEU A 155 -0.30 23.29 -5.54
C LEU A 155 -1.33 24.26 -4.98
N THR A 156 -2.09 23.84 -3.97
CA THR A 156 -3.14 24.64 -3.33
C THR A 156 -2.56 25.76 -2.48
N TRP A 157 -1.66 25.42 -1.56
CA TRP A 157 -1.21 26.36 -0.51
C TRP A 157 0.13 27.02 -0.80
N ASN A 158 0.89 26.55 -1.79
CA ASN A 158 2.26 27.03 -2.09
C ASN A 158 3.19 26.97 -0.87
N LYS A 159 3.00 25.97 -0.02
CA LYS A 159 3.85 25.68 1.12
C LYS A 159 4.63 24.40 0.87
N TYR A 160 5.93 24.41 1.19
CA TYR A 160 6.82 23.26 1.03
C TYR A 160 7.13 22.75 2.44
N GLN A 161 6.42 21.72 2.82
CA GLN A 161 6.48 21.09 4.16
C GLN A 161 6.12 19.62 4.05
N SER A 162 6.25 18.86 5.14
CA SER A 162 5.72 17.50 5.17
C SER A 162 4.21 17.54 5.37
N TYR A 163 3.51 16.80 4.50
CA TYR A 163 2.08 16.52 4.60
C TYR A 163 1.83 15.11 5.15
N TRP A 164 2.85 14.23 5.17
CA TRP A 164 2.78 12.88 5.75
C TRP A 164 2.51 12.87 7.25
N SER A 165 3.00 13.88 7.98
CA SER A 165 2.80 13.98 9.43
C SER A 165 1.35 14.23 9.84
N GLU A 166 0.50 14.64 8.92
CA GLU A 166 -0.94 14.85 9.13
C GLU A 166 -1.75 13.56 8.92
N THR A 167 -1.12 12.50 8.36
CA THR A 167 -1.72 11.17 8.20
C THR A 167 -1.40 10.29 9.41
N GLY A 168 -2.37 9.49 9.86
CA GLY A 168 -2.19 8.59 11.02
C GLY A 168 -1.09 7.53 10.87
N SER A 169 -0.55 7.35 9.65
CA SER A 169 0.51 6.39 9.37
C SER A 169 1.86 6.75 10.01
N TYR A 170 2.14 8.03 10.30
CA TYR A 170 3.39 8.43 10.93
C TYR A 170 3.57 7.85 12.34
N GLU A 171 2.52 7.84 13.16
CA GLU A 171 2.59 7.31 14.53
C GLU A 171 2.86 5.80 14.55
N SER A 172 2.41 5.06 13.54
CA SER A 172 2.66 3.62 13.43
C SER A 172 4.09 3.28 12.97
N VAL A 173 4.76 4.18 12.24
CA VAL A 173 6.11 3.95 11.70
C VAL A 173 7.21 4.22 12.72
N VAL A 174 7.02 5.18 13.63
CA VAL A 174 8.02 5.53 14.66
C VAL A 174 8.41 4.32 15.53
N PRO A 175 7.49 3.50 16.04
CA PRO A 175 7.86 2.28 16.77
C PRO A 175 8.71 1.32 15.94
N MET A 176 8.40 1.17 14.65
CA MET A 176 9.11 0.23 13.75
C MET A 176 10.55 0.67 13.50
N ILE A 177 10.78 1.95 13.22
CA ILE A 177 12.13 2.52 13.06
C ILE A 177 12.96 2.33 14.36
N ASN A 178 12.29 2.28 15.49
CA ASN A 178 12.90 2.13 16.80
C ASN A 178 12.98 0.69 17.29
N MET A 179 12.59 -0.31 16.48
CA MET A 179 12.80 -1.72 16.80
C MET A 179 14.30 -2.02 16.93
N ASP A 180 14.63 -2.92 17.86
CA ASP A 180 16.01 -3.26 18.17
C ASP A 180 16.53 -4.38 17.24
N PHE A 181 16.46 -4.14 15.93
CA PHE A 181 17.07 -5.00 14.94
C PHE A 181 18.49 -4.51 14.62
N ASP A 182 19.45 -5.44 14.66
CA ASP A 182 20.85 -5.16 14.37
C ASP A 182 21.01 -4.50 12.99
N GLY A 183 21.62 -3.32 12.98
CA GLY A 183 21.88 -2.52 11.78
C GLY A 183 20.68 -1.74 11.20
N LEU A 184 19.47 -1.78 11.79
CA LEU A 184 18.32 -1.03 11.27
C LEU A 184 18.52 0.49 11.41
N LYS A 185 18.94 0.94 12.57
CA LYS A 185 19.15 2.36 12.84
C LYS A 185 20.29 2.94 12.00
N GLU A 186 21.39 2.20 11.88
CA GLU A 186 22.53 2.54 11.04
C GLU A 186 22.12 2.66 9.57
N ALA A 187 21.29 1.74 9.07
CA ALA A 187 20.78 1.78 7.71
C ALA A 187 19.95 3.04 7.44
N ILE A 188 19.06 3.42 8.37
CA ILE A 188 18.25 4.63 8.24
C ILE A 188 19.13 5.89 8.29
N ILE A 189 20.11 5.96 9.19
CA ILE A 189 21.05 7.08 9.27
C ILE A 189 21.87 7.20 7.98
N GLU A 190 22.32 6.09 7.43
CA GLU A 190 23.07 6.07 6.17
C GLU A 190 22.21 6.58 4.99
N MET A 191 20.95 6.15 4.91
CA MET A 191 20.00 6.67 3.91
C MET A 191 19.68 8.16 4.10
N LEU A 192 19.55 8.62 5.34
CA LEU A 192 19.39 10.05 5.66
C LEU A 192 20.61 10.89 5.23
N SER A 193 21.80 10.28 5.17
CA SER A 193 23.02 10.91 4.67
C SER A 193 23.12 10.95 3.14
N GLY A 194 22.10 10.41 2.43
CA GLY A 194 22.01 10.43 0.98
C GLY A 194 22.52 9.17 0.29
N ASN A 195 22.87 8.13 1.05
CA ASN A 195 23.27 6.83 0.52
C ASN A 195 22.08 5.92 0.26
N SER A 196 22.27 4.81 -0.43
CA SER A 196 21.30 3.74 -0.61
C SER A 196 21.82 2.44 0.01
N ILE A 197 20.92 1.64 0.57
CA ILE A 197 21.22 0.42 1.33
C ILE A 197 20.66 -0.80 0.61
N ALA A 198 21.45 -1.87 0.50
CA ALA A 198 20.95 -3.14 0.00
C ALA A 198 19.90 -3.74 0.95
N VAL A 199 18.77 -4.18 0.38
CA VAL A 199 17.64 -4.77 1.12
C VAL A 199 17.20 -6.05 0.43
N ASP A 200 17.08 -7.14 1.18
CA ASP A 200 16.46 -8.37 0.72
C ASP A 200 14.94 -8.33 0.97
N VAL A 201 14.19 -8.00 -0.06
CA VAL A 201 12.71 -7.90 -0.01
C VAL A 201 12.01 -9.25 -0.09
N THR A 202 12.74 -10.35 -0.27
CA THR A 202 12.16 -11.70 -0.48
C THR A 202 11.67 -12.34 0.81
N THR A 203 12.26 -11.98 1.94
CA THR A 203 11.96 -12.54 3.27
C THR A 203 10.68 -11.98 3.86
N PHE A 204 10.26 -10.81 3.42
CA PHE A 204 9.10 -10.09 3.98
C PHE A 204 7.81 -10.91 3.91
N GLN A 205 7.13 -11.02 5.05
CA GLN A 205 5.78 -11.56 5.20
C GLN A 205 4.87 -10.48 5.78
N ASN A 206 3.58 -10.48 5.43
CA ASN A 206 2.58 -9.57 6.01
C ASN A 206 2.19 -10.01 7.43
N ASP A 207 3.17 -10.10 8.28
CA ASP A 207 3.01 -10.32 9.70
C ASP A 207 3.50 -9.08 10.44
N LEU A 208 2.61 -8.11 10.64
CA LEU A 208 2.95 -6.85 11.30
C LEU A 208 3.39 -7.02 12.77
N VAL A 209 3.13 -8.19 13.34
CA VAL A 209 3.46 -8.52 14.73
C VAL A 209 4.87 -9.12 14.84
N ASN A 210 5.39 -9.72 13.77
CA ASN A 210 6.61 -10.50 13.81
C ASN A 210 7.56 -10.19 12.65
N PHE A 211 8.13 -9.00 12.62
CA PHE A 211 9.30 -8.75 11.79
C PHE A 211 10.47 -9.61 12.31
N SER A 212 11.16 -10.31 11.42
CA SER A 212 12.23 -11.24 11.77
C SER A 212 13.61 -10.59 11.69
N CYS A 213 13.76 -9.54 10.90
CA CYS A 213 15.03 -8.87 10.66
C CYS A 213 14.85 -7.41 10.20
N ARG A 214 15.97 -6.71 10.09
CA ARG A 214 16.05 -5.34 9.56
C ARG A 214 15.37 -5.20 8.19
N ASP A 215 15.61 -6.14 7.29
CA ASP A 215 15.16 -6.06 5.91
C ASP A 215 13.65 -6.20 5.78
N ASP A 216 12.99 -6.92 6.71
CA ASP A 216 11.52 -6.98 6.78
C ASP A 216 10.94 -5.59 7.10
N VAL A 217 11.53 -4.87 8.07
CA VAL A 217 11.10 -3.51 8.43
C VAL A 217 11.33 -2.54 7.27
N LEU A 218 12.51 -2.60 6.64
CA LEU A 218 12.81 -1.74 5.48
C LEU A 218 11.87 -2.02 4.32
N THR A 219 11.54 -3.30 4.05
CA THR A 219 10.58 -3.68 3.01
C THR A 219 9.18 -3.15 3.32
N TYR A 220 8.76 -3.23 4.57
CA TYR A 220 7.48 -2.64 4.98
C TYR A 220 7.46 -1.13 4.78
N LEU A 221 8.54 -0.43 5.13
CA LEU A 221 8.67 1.02 4.90
C LEU A 221 8.64 1.38 3.39
N ILE A 222 9.13 0.49 2.51
CA ILE A 222 8.99 0.66 1.05
C ILE A 222 7.51 0.53 0.64
N HIS A 223 6.79 -0.48 1.12
CA HIS A 223 5.36 -0.64 0.83
C HIS A 223 4.52 0.53 1.32
N LEU A 224 4.85 1.09 2.49
CA LEU A 224 4.22 2.29 3.03
C LEU A 224 4.60 3.59 2.29
N GLY A 225 5.61 3.55 1.41
CA GLY A 225 6.09 4.72 0.69
C GLY A 225 7.05 5.63 1.50
N TYR A 226 7.52 5.23 2.68
CA TYR A 226 8.55 5.97 3.43
C TYR A 226 9.94 5.86 2.83
N LEU A 227 10.19 4.79 2.08
CA LEU A 227 11.43 4.56 1.35
C LEU A 227 11.15 4.36 -0.14
N GLY A 228 12.03 4.88 -0.97
CA GLY A 228 12.12 4.49 -2.38
C GLY A 228 12.90 3.18 -2.52
N TYR A 229 12.68 2.47 -3.61
CA TYR A 229 13.38 1.22 -3.91
C TYR A 229 13.87 1.19 -5.35
N ASP A 230 15.16 0.90 -5.51
CA ASP A 230 15.77 0.66 -6.80
C ASP A 230 15.72 -0.84 -7.11
N GLN A 231 14.86 -1.21 -8.07
CA GLN A 231 14.66 -2.61 -8.47
C GLN A 231 15.89 -3.22 -9.16
N VAL A 232 16.72 -2.40 -9.82
CA VAL A 232 17.91 -2.88 -10.55
C VAL A 232 19.05 -3.22 -9.60
N TYR A 233 19.27 -2.35 -8.61
CA TYR A 233 20.37 -2.52 -7.65
C TYR A 233 19.92 -3.13 -6.32
N HIS A 234 18.63 -3.43 -6.16
CA HIS A 234 18.04 -3.95 -4.92
C HIS A 234 18.38 -3.10 -3.69
N LYS A 235 18.19 -1.78 -3.81
CA LYS A 235 18.56 -0.82 -2.78
C LYS A 235 17.39 0.06 -2.37
N ALA A 236 17.23 0.27 -1.06
CA ALA A 236 16.34 1.28 -0.50
C ALA A 236 17.08 2.61 -0.30
N PHE A 237 16.34 3.71 -0.36
CA PHE A 237 16.84 5.07 -0.16
C PHE A 237 15.72 5.99 0.34
N VAL A 238 16.09 7.14 0.89
CA VAL A 238 15.13 8.20 1.25
C VAL A 238 14.79 9.00 -0.02
N PRO A 239 13.53 8.97 -0.48
CA PRO A 239 13.20 9.45 -1.83
C PRO A 239 13.27 10.97 -1.98
N ASN A 240 12.92 11.75 -0.95
CA ASN A 240 12.75 13.19 -1.07
C ASN A 240 12.97 13.94 0.26
N GLU A 241 12.86 15.28 0.20
CA GLU A 241 13.05 16.14 1.36
C GLU A 241 11.94 16.00 2.40
N GLU A 242 10.71 15.76 1.98
CA GLU A 242 9.57 15.51 2.88
C GLU A 242 9.86 14.34 3.82
N LEU A 243 10.17 13.17 3.24
CA LEU A 243 10.41 11.95 4.01
C LEU A 243 11.75 11.98 4.75
N ARG A 244 12.75 12.72 4.22
CA ARG A 244 13.98 12.99 4.97
C ARG A 244 13.69 13.67 6.29
N GLN A 245 12.80 14.67 6.31
CA GLN A 245 12.43 15.36 7.54
C GLN A 245 11.65 14.45 8.50
N GLU A 246 10.71 13.64 7.99
CA GLU A 246 9.93 12.72 8.82
C GLU A 246 10.80 11.64 9.47
N LEU A 247 11.64 10.96 8.69
CA LEU A 247 12.56 9.96 9.22
C LEU A 247 13.58 10.55 10.20
N SER A 248 14.07 11.80 9.95
CA SER A 248 14.97 12.49 10.87
C SER A 248 14.30 12.79 12.21
N LYS A 249 13.02 13.19 12.23
CA LYS A 249 12.24 13.39 13.47
C LYS A 249 12.07 12.06 14.23
N ALA A 250 11.75 10.97 13.53
CA ALA A 250 11.55 9.65 14.12
C ALA A 250 12.83 9.15 14.82
N VAL A 251 13.99 9.32 14.19
CA VAL A 251 15.28 8.91 14.76
C VAL A 251 15.68 9.77 15.98
N ARG A 252 15.39 11.08 15.98
CA ARG A 252 15.75 12.00 17.09
C ARG A 252 14.94 11.76 18.36
N ARG A 253 13.64 11.43 18.27
CA ARG A 253 12.77 11.19 19.44
C ARG A 253 13.25 10.09 20.38
N LYS A 254 14.15 9.22 19.96
CA LYS A 254 14.75 8.16 20.82
C LYS A 254 16.03 8.64 21.54
N MET A 255 16.55 9.83 21.21
CA MET A 255 17.80 10.35 21.81
C MET A 255 17.53 11.27 23.03
N GLU A 256 16.27 11.62 23.27
CA GLU A 256 15.80 12.32 24.47
C GLU A 256 15.16 11.31 25.46
#